data_7ac1f9f94526fe322c222b1308069f1b
#
_entry.id   7ac1f9f94526fe322c222b1308069f1b
#
_cell.length_a   1.000
_cell.length_b   1.000
_cell.length_c   1.000
_cell.angle_alpha   90.00
_cell.angle_beta   90.00
_cell.angle_gamma   90.00
#
_symmetry.space_group_name_H-M   'P 1'
#
loop_
_entity.id
_entity.type
_entity.pdbx_description
1 polymer ?
#
loop_
_entity_poly.entity_id
_entity_poly.type
_entity_poly.pdbx_seq_one_letter_code
_entity_poly.pdbx_strand_id
1 'polypeptide(L)'
;MESLHLPIIIVILHLINLFCLILLIRSGIQILFDHPKLYWTDDTTDDNHWLRFGKKIMPKDKLWTSLDEAEDPGKLALPGGNHNLGSARHWHFTIAIIWVVTGLIYMGFLLFSGQWQRLIPTDIGVFSRAIDTMYQYLTLNVPAEGATYNALQQLTYAGVVFILAPLAIITGLALSPALVAKYPGFLKLFGGRRQVARSLHFITMTLFSL
;
A
#
# COMPACT_ATOMS: atom_id res chain seq x y z
N MET A 1 25.26 -9.91 26.32
CA MET A 1 23.99 -9.72 25.59
C MET A 1 23.67 -8.23 25.66
N GLU A 2 24.05 -7.47 24.64
CA GLU A 2 23.55 -6.12 24.51
C GLU A 2 22.07 -6.23 24.20
N SER A 3 21.23 -5.84 25.15
CA SER A 3 19.80 -5.70 24.91
C SER A 3 19.61 -4.71 23.76
N LEU A 4 18.98 -5.16 22.67
CA LEU A 4 18.59 -4.32 21.54
C LEU A 4 17.55 -3.31 22.04
N HIS A 5 18.02 -2.23 22.69
CA HIS A 5 17.18 -1.11 23.00
C HIS A 5 16.91 -0.35 21.71
N LEU A 6 15.77 -0.69 21.05
CA LEU A 6 15.27 0.11 19.95
C LEU A 6 15.09 1.55 20.46
N PRO A 7 15.67 2.56 19.79
CA PRO A 7 15.44 3.96 20.16
C PRO A 7 13.95 4.22 20.24
N ILE A 8 13.50 4.88 21.31
CA ILE A 8 12.07 5.17 21.55
C ILE A 8 11.40 5.85 20.36
N ILE A 9 12.16 6.65 19.60
CA ILE A 9 11.65 7.30 18.37
C ILE A 9 11.21 6.27 17.33
N ILE A 10 11.93 5.16 17.16
CA ILE A 10 11.54 4.09 16.23
C ILE A 10 10.22 3.46 16.67
N VAL A 11 10.07 3.17 17.95
CA VAL A 11 8.84 2.60 18.50
C VAL A 11 7.65 3.53 18.23
N ILE A 12 7.81 4.83 18.53
CA ILE A 12 6.76 5.83 18.28
C ILE A 12 6.40 5.91 16.81
N LEU A 13 7.39 5.98 15.90
CA LEU A 13 7.15 6.04 14.46
C LEU A 13 6.43 4.79 13.95
N HIS A 14 6.77 3.60 14.45
CA HIS A 14 6.08 2.37 14.08
C HIS A 14 4.64 2.34 14.55
N LEU A 15 4.35 2.81 15.77
CA LEU A 15 2.98 2.91 16.27
C LEU A 15 2.14 3.89 15.45
N ILE A 16 2.70 5.04 15.09
CA ILE A 16 2.02 6.01 14.21
C ILE A 16 1.79 5.38 12.83
N ASN A 17 2.79 4.72 12.25
CA ASN A 17 2.66 4.06 10.95
C ASN A 17 1.59 2.96 10.98
N LEU A 18 1.54 2.14 12.03
CA LEU A 18 0.51 1.10 12.20
C LEU A 18 -0.90 1.73 12.21
N PHE A 19 -1.08 2.80 12.98
CA PHE A 19 -2.36 3.51 13.04
C PHE A 19 -2.74 4.11 11.69
N CYS A 20 -1.78 4.77 11.01
CA CYS A 20 -1.99 5.30 9.66
C CYS A 20 -2.35 4.18 8.67
N LEU A 21 -1.67 3.04 8.71
CA LEU A 21 -1.93 1.92 7.81
C LEU A 21 -3.35 1.38 7.97
N ILE A 22 -3.83 1.19 9.20
CA ILE A 22 -5.21 0.76 9.47
C ILE A 22 -6.23 1.73 8.87
N LEU A 23 -6.02 3.04 9.03
CA LEU A 23 -6.92 4.05 8.48
C LEU A 23 -6.82 4.16 6.95
N LEU A 24 -5.63 4.00 6.37
CA LEU A 24 -5.41 3.98 4.93
C LEU A 24 -6.08 2.77 4.27
N ILE A 25 -5.95 1.58 4.87
CA ILE A 25 -6.64 0.38 4.39
C ILE A 25 -8.16 0.59 4.43
N ARG A 26 -8.68 1.07 5.55
CA ARG A 26 -10.12 1.30 5.74
C ARG A 26 -10.67 2.32 4.74
N SER A 27 -10.01 3.46 4.59
CA SER A 27 -10.41 4.48 3.61
C SER A 27 -10.24 4.00 2.17
N GLY A 28 -9.19 3.24 1.89
CA GLY A 28 -8.93 2.62 0.58
C GLY A 28 -10.02 1.61 0.20
N ILE A 29 -10.46 0.77 1.13
CA ILE A 29 -11.58 -0.16 0.91
C ILE A 29 -12.86 0.62 0.58
N GLN A 30 -13.17 1.70 1.30
CA GLN A 30 -14.34 2.51 1.01
C GLN A 30 -14.27 3.13 -0.39
N ILE A 31 -13.11 3.68 -0.79
CA ILE A 31 -12.91 4.20 -2.16
C ILE A 31 -13.04 3.09 -3.21
N LEU A 32 -12.54 1.89 -2.91
CA LEU A 32 -12.63 0.73 -3.79
C LEU A 32 -14.08 0.28 -3.99
N PHE A 33 -14.90 0.30 -2.94
CA PHE A 33 -16.31 -0.09 -3.01
C PHE A 33 -17.18 0.93 -3.77
N ASP A 34 -16.79 2.20 -3.81
CA ASP A 34 -17.44 3.20 -4.69
C ASP A 34 -17.12 2.96 -6.17
N HIS A 35 -16.03 2.25 -6.48
CA HIS A 35 -15.63 1.89 -7.84
C HIS A 35 -15.08 0.46 -7.85
N PRO A 36 -15.94 -0.56 -7.81
CA PRO A 36 -15.55 -1.91 -7.41
C PRO A 36 -14.82 -2.73 -8.49
N LYS A 37 -14.53 -2.15 -9.66
CA LYS A 37 -13.82 -2.80 -10.76
C LYS A 37 -12.45 -2.17 -11.00
N LEU A 38 -11.46 -2.99 -11.31
CA LEU A 38 -10.10 -2.59 -11.64
C LEU A 38 -9.77 -2.96 -13.09
N TYR A 39 -9.09 -2.06 -13.78
CA TYR A 39 -8.82 -2.15 -15.22
C TYR A 39 -7.34 -1.90 -15.52
N TRP A 40 -6.87 -2.41 -16.66
CA TRP A 40 -5.55 -2.08 -17.22
C TRP A 40 -5.63 -1.04 -18.34
N THR A 41 -6.83 -0.68 -18.76
CA THR A 41 -7.09 0.32 -19.81
C THR A 41 -8.04 1.40 -19.27
N ASP A 42 -8.01 2.59 -19.85
CA ASP A 42 -8.97 3.64 -19.51
C ASP A 42 -10.32 3.47 -20.22
N ASP A 43 -10.42 2.51 -21.15
CA ASP A 43 -11.69 2.02 -21.68
C ASP A 43 -12.30 1.05 -20.66
N THR A 44 -13.16 1.59 -19.82
CA THR A 44 -13.73 0.91 -18.64
C THR A 44 -15.09 0.27 -19.03
N THR A 45 -15.08 -0.66 -19.95
CA THR A 45 -16.26 -1.46 -20.29
C THR A 45 -16.50 -2.56 -19.26
N ASP A 46 -17.74 -3.05 -19.18
CA ASP A 46 -18.10 -4.07 -18.19
C ASP A 46 -17.34 -5.39 -18.36
N ASP A 47 -16.84 -5.65 -19.55
CA ASP A 47 -16.22 -6.93 -19.92
C ASP A 47 -14.68 -6.93 -19.81
N ASN A 48 -14.00 -5.77 -19.58
CA ASN A 48 -12.53 -5.69 -19.60
C ASN A 48 -11.87 -5.44 -18.22
N HIS A 49 -12.62 -5.57 -17.14
CA HIS A 49 -12.02 -5.53 -15.79
C HIS A 49 -11.21 -6.81 -15.52
N TRP A 50 -10.04 -6.66 -14.88
CA TRP A 50 -9.23 -7.80 -14.47
C TRP A 50 -9.55 -8.30 -13.05
N LEU A 51 -10.15 -7.42 -12.22
CA LEU A 51 -10.59 -7.75 -10.87
C LEU A 51 -11.85 -6.95 -10.55
N ARG A 52 -12.79 -7.61 -9.87
CA ARG A 52 -14.05 -7.01 -9.44
C ARG A 52 -14.33 -7.35 -7.98
N PHE A 53 -14.73 -6.35 -7.24
CA PHE A 53 -15.27 -6.46 -5.88
C PHE A 53 -16.77 -6.19 -5.94
N GLY A 54 -17.56 -7.08 -5.39
CA GLY A 54 -19.02 -6.90 -5.38
C GLY A 54 -19.76 -7.80 -6.34
N LYS A 55 -21.09 -7.81 -6.18
CA LYS A 55 -22.00 -8.75 -6.85
C LYS A 55 -22.99 -8.05 -7.79
N LYS A 56 -23.09 -6.72 -7.77
CA LYS A 56 -24.04 -5.98 -8.60
C LYS A 56 -23.71 -6.14 -10.08
N ILE A 57 -24.67 -6.60 -10.86
CA ILE A 57 -24.57 -6.70 -12.32
C ILE A 57 -25.34 -5.52 -12.91
N MET A 58 -24.65 -4.69 -13.68
CA MET A 58 -25.28 -3.54 -14.33
C MET A 58 -26.10 -3.98 -15.53
N PRO A 59 -27.33 -3.44 -15.72
CA PRO A 59 -28.17 -3.77 -16.87
C PRO A 59 -27.50 -3.27 -18.17
N LYS A 60 -27.55 -4.07 -19.23
CA LYS A 60 -27.01 -3.72 -20.55
C LYS A 60 -27.95 -2.84 -21.38
N ASP A 61 -29.23 -2.80 -20.99
CA ASP A 61 -30.32 -2.11 -21.67
C ASP A 61 -30.67 -0.73 -21.09
N LYS A 62 -30.04 -0.33 -20.01
CA LYS A 62 -30.29 0.93 -19.32
C LYS A 62 -29.00 1.70 -19.04
N LEU A 63 -29.11 3.02 -19.05
CA LEU A 63 -28.04 3.90 -18.58
C LEU A 63 -27.90 3.74 -17.06
N TRP A 64 -26.67 3.63 -16.60
CA TRP A 64 -26.32 3.55 -15.19
C TRP A 64 -25.11 4.44 -14.90
N THR A 65 -24.94 4.77 -13.63
CA THR A 65 -23.85 5.61 -13.14
C THR A 65 -22.93 4.83 -12.21
N SER A 66 -21.77 5.38 -11.89
CA SER A 66 -20.87 4.78 -10.91
C SER A 66 -21.49 4.62 -9.50
N LEU A 67 -22.53 5.42 -9.18
CA LEU A 67 -23.28 5.28 -7.93
C LEU A 67 -24.13 4.00 -7.91
N ASP A 68 -24.68 3.62 -9.06
CA ASP A 68 -25.48 2.40 -9.16
C ASP A 68 -24.61 1.16 -8.99
N GLU A 69 -23.34 1.24 -9.44
CA GLU A 69 -22.35 0.17 -9.32
C GLU A 69 -21.73 0.08 -7.92
N ALA A 70 -21.74 1.17 -7.15
CA ALA A 70 -21.11 1.23 -5.84
C ALA A 70 -21.66 0.17 -4.88
N GLU A 71 -20.76 -0.52 -4.17
CA GLU A 71 -21.08 -1.53 -3.18
C GLU A 71 -21.04 -0.93 -1.76
N ASP A 72 -21.76 -1.53 -0.82
CA ASP A 72 -21.76 -1.07 0.57
C ASP A 72 -20.53 -1.62 1.33
N PRO A 73 -19.63 -0.79 1.85
CA PRO A 73 -18.50 -1.24 2.68
C PRO A 73 -18.94 -1.73 4.07
N GLY A 74 -20.19 -1.60 4.43
CA GLY A 74 -20.74 -2.07 5.70
C GLY A 74 -20.04 -1.48 6.92
N LYS A 75 -19.60 -2.35 7.86
CA LYS A 75 -18.91 -1.95 9.09
C LYS A 75 -17.51 -1.34 8.84
N LEU A 76 -16.97 -1.47 7.64
CA LEU A 76 -15.68 -0.88 7.25
C LEU A 76 -15.83 0.60 6.84
N ALA A 77 -17.07 1.09 6.66
CA ALA A 77 -17.30 2.50 6.35
C ALA A 77 -16.67 3.43 7.39
N LEU A 78 -16.08 4.52 6.90
CA LEU A 78 -15.54 5.58 7.75
C LEU A 78 -16.68 6.44 8.36
N PRO A 79 -16.41 7.17 9.44
CA PRO A 79 -17.33 8.19 9.93
C PRO A 79 -17.70 9.17 8.80
N GLY A 80 -18.98 9.43 8.61
CA GLY A 80 -19.49 10.24 7.50
C GLY A 80 -20.45 9.49 6.58
N GLY A 81 -20.63 8.18 6.81
CA GLY A 81 -21.63 7.34 6.15
C GLY A 81 -21.12 6.56 4.94
N ASN A 82 -21.90 5.55 4.57
CA ASN A 82 -21.69 4.74 3.38
C ASN A 82 -21.87 5.60 2.12
N HIS A 83 -21.14 5.27 1.06
CA HIS A 83 -21.18 5.97 -0.24
C HIS A 83 -20.77 7.45 -0.19
N ASN A 84 -20.03 7.88 0.85
CA ASN A 84 -19.44 9.22 0.89
C ASN A 84 -18.01 9.19 0.37
N LEU A 85 -17.84 9.10 -0.94
CA LEU A 85 -16.53 9.08 -1.61
C LEU A 85 -15.68 10.31 -1.30
N GLY A 86 -16.31 11.48 -1.16
CA GLY A 86 -15.62 12.73 -0.80
C GLY A 86 -14.94 12.62 0.56
N SER A 87 -15.66 12.15 1.56
CA SER A 87 -15.13 11.91 2.92
C SER A 87 -14.04 10.84 2.92
N ALA A 88 -14.26 9.71 2.22
CA ALA A 88 -13.28 8.64 2.13
C ALA A 88 -11.95 9.12 1.52
N ARG A 89 -12.00 9.90 0.44
CA ARG A 89 -10.81 10.53 -0.17
C ARG A 89 -10.13 11.53 0.74
N HIS A 90 -10.90 12.36 1.45
CA HIS A 90 -10.35 13.32 2.41
C HIS A 90 -9.57 12.60 3.52
N TRP A 91 -10.17 11.58 4.15
CA TRP A 91 -9.48 10.75 5.13
C TRP A 91 -8.23 10.10 4.55
N HIS A 92 -8.33 9.47 3.39
CA HIS A 92 -7.22 8.78 2.75
C HIS A 92 -6.04 9.71 2.50
N PHE A 93 -6.26 10.88 1.89
CA PHE A 93 -5.19 11.83 1.61
C PHE A 93 -4.59 12.45 2.87
N THR A 94 -5.41 12.80 3.87
CA THR A 94 -4.92 13.37 5.12
C THR A 94 -4.01 12.38 5.85
N ILE A 95 -4.44 11.14 5.97
CA ILE A 95 -3.64 10.10 6.63
C ILE A 95 -2.40 9.73 5.79
N ALA A 96 -2.52 9.71 4.46
CA ALA A 96 -1.37 9.49 3.59
C ALA A 96 -0.26 10.54 3.77
N ILE A 97 -0.61 11.82 3.95
CA ILE A 97 0.36 12.88 4.25
C ILE A 97 1.08 12.58 5.59
N ILE A 98 0.34 12.24 6.63
CA ILE A 98 0.92 11.90 7.95
C ILE A 98 1.84 10.69 7.80
N TRP A 99 1.41 9.66 7.08
CA TRP A 99 2.19 8.45 6.83
C TRP A 99 3.49 8.74 6.06
N VAL A 100 3.43 9.57 5.02
CA VAL A 100 4.61 9.99 4.25
C VAL A 100 5.58 10.79 5.12
N VAL A 101 5.08 11.73 5.91
CA VAL A 101 5.93 12.54 6.81
C VAL A 101 6.63 11.65 7.84
N THR A 102 5.92 10.75 8.50
CA THR A 102 6.52 9.79 9.44
C THR A 102 7.50 8.85 8.76
N GLY A 103 7.22 8.41 7.53
CA GLY A 103 8.13 7.62 6.70
C GLY A 103 9.42 8.37 6.36
N LEU A 104 9.33 9.66 6.01
CA LEU A 104 10.51 10.51 5.74
C LEU A 104 11.36 10.72 7.00
N ILE A 105 10.74 10.92 8.16
CA ILE A 105 11.45 11.01 9.44
C ILE A 105 12.17 9.69 9.74
N TYR A 106 11.50 8.55 9.54
CA TYR A 106 12.09 7.23 9.71
C TYR A 106 13.25 7.00 8.75
N MET A 107 13.08 7.35 7.47
CA MET A 107 14.14 7.25 6.47
C MET A 107 15.35 8.13 6.84
N GLY A 108 15.11 9.36 7.26
CA GLY A 108 16.17 10.25 7.76
C GLY A 108 16.91 9.62 8.93
N PHE A 109 16.20 9.07 9.92
CA PHE A 109 16.80 8.36 11.03
C PHE A 109 17.67 7.18 10.56
N LEU A 110 17.18 6.34 9.66
CA LEU A 110 17.93 5.21 9.11
C LEU A 110 19.24 5.66 8.44
N LEU A 111 19.17 6.73 7.63
CA LEU A 111 20.33 7.23 6.88
C LEU A 111 21.38 7.83 7.82
N PHE A 112 20.97 8.72 8.73
CA PHE A 112 21.90 9.41 9.63
C PHE A 112 22.48 8.53 10.73
N SER A 113 21.76 7.48 11.17
CA SER A 113 22.25 6.51 12.14
C SER A 113 23.06 5.37 11.54
N GLY A 114 23.14 5.27 10.22
CA GLY A 114 23.77 4.15 9.51
C GLY A 114 23.00 2.83 9.58
N GLN A 115 21.82 2.81 10.19
CA GLN A 115 20.99 1.59 10.37
C GLN A 115 20.46 1.03 9.05
N TRP A 116 20.42 1.83 7.98
CA TRP A 116 20.03 1.37 6.65
C TRP A 116 20.88 0.20 6.13
N GLN A 117 22.16 0.11 6.57
CA GLN A 117 23.06 -0.98 6.18
C GLN A 117 22.58 -2.36 6.64
N ARG A 118 21.79 -2.41 7.71
CA ARG A 118 21.19 -3.66 8.22
C ARG A 118 20.01 -4.13 7.36
N LEU A 119 19.37 -3.21 6.64
CA LEU A 119 18.21 -3.51 5.79
C LEU A 119 18.61 -3.94 4.38
N ILE A 120 19.71 -3.40 3.84
CA ILE A 120 20.11 -3.67 2.46
C ILE A 120 20.98 -4.94 2.45
N PRO A 121 20.54 -6.01 1.77
CA PRO A 121 21.34 -7.21 1.61
C PRO A 121 22.57 -6.91 0.72
N THR A 122 23.74 -7.34 1.17
CA THR A 122 25.02 -7.09 0.48
C THR A 122 25.53 -8.27 -0.32
N ASP A 123 24.91 -9.46 -0.14
CA ASP A 123 25.30 -10.66 -0.87
C ASP A 123 24.08 -11.36 -1.50
N ILE A 124 24.30 -12.02 -2.63
CA ILE A 124 23.25 -12.71 -3.38
C ILE A 124 22.73 -13.97 -2.67
N GLY A 125 23.50 -14.56 -1.78
CA GLY A 125 23.11 -15.74 -0.98
C GLY A 125 21.98 -15.44 0.00
N VAL A 126 21.62 -14.17 0.20
CA VAL A 126 20.46 -13.77 1.02
C VAL A 126 19.16 -14.41 0.53
N PHE A 127 19.00 -14.60 -0.78
CA PHE A 127 17.77 -15.20 -1.34
C PHE A 127 17.61 -16.68 -0.94
N SER A 128 18.68 -17.48 -1.03
CA SER A 128 18.62 -18.88 -0.59
C SER A 128 18.37 -18.97 0.92
N ARG A 129 19.09 -18.18 1.72
CA ARG A 129 18.86 -18.15 3.18
C ARG A 129 17.45 -17.67 3.55
N ALA A 130 16.85 -16.77 2.76
CA ALA A 130 15.47 -16.35 3.00
C ALA A 130 14.47 -17.48 2.73
N ILE A 131 14.70 -18.28 1.68
CA ILE A 131 13.89 -19.47 1.40
C ILE A 131 14.02 -20.49 2.54
N ASP A 132 15.24 -20.75 3.02
CA ASP A 132 15.48 -21.65 4.16
C ASP A 132 14.79 -21.13 5.43
N THR A 133 14.88 -19.83 5.69
CA THR A 133 14.19 -19.20 6.83
C THR A 133 12.67 -19.30 6.71
N MET A 134 12.12 -19.08 5.51
CA MET A 134 10.70 -19.25 5.24
C MET A 134 10.26 -20.69 5.51
N TYR A 135 11.02 -21.69 5.04
CA TYR A 135 10.75 -23.09 5.31
C TYR A 135 10.77 -23.41 6.81
N GLN A 136 11.73 -22.85 7.57
CA GLN A 136 11.79 -23.00 9.01
C GLN A 136 10.52 -22.46 9.69
N TYR A 137 10.04 -21.28 9.32
CA TYR A 137 8.78 -20.73 9.84
C TYR A 137 7.57 -21.60 9.49
N LEU A 138 7.48 -22.09 8.25
CA LEU A 138 6.39 -22.96 7.80
C LEU A 138 6.36 -24.29 8.55
N THR A 139 7.52 -24.79 8.97
CA THR A 139 7.66 -26.04 9.76
C THR A 139 7.67 -25.80 11.27
N LEU A 140 7.38 -24.59 11.72
CA LEU A 140 7.40 -24.16 13.13
C LEU A 140 8.77 -24.33 13.82
N ASN A 141 9.84 -24.46 13.05
CA ASN A 141 11.21 -24.44 13.53
C ASN A 141 11.73 -23.00 13.51
N VAL A 142 11.46 -22.25 14.58
CA VAL A 142 11.86 -20.84 14.63
C VAL A 142 13.39 -20.74 14.56
N PRO A 143 13.95 -19.91 13.65
CA PRO A 143 15.38 -19.70 13.55
C PRO A 143 15.97 -19.27 14.90
N ALA A 144 17.15 -19.81 15.25
CA ALA A 144 17.84 -19.42 16.49
C ALA A 144 18.12 -17.91 16.49
N GLU A 145 17.86 -17.26 17.61
CA GLU A 145 18.21 -15.86 17.82
C GLU A 145 19.74 -15.68 17.73
N GLY A 146 20.22 -14.89 16.79
CA GLY A 146 21.65 -14.68 16.63
C GLY A 146 22.05 -13.49 15.76
N ALA A 147 21.21 -13.11 14.82
CA ALA A 147 21.44 -11.94 13.96
C ALA A 147 20.37 -10.88 14.22
N THR A 148 20.71 -9.60 14.00
CA THR A 148 19.78 -8.49 14.17
C THR A 148 18.52 -8.65 13.31
N TYR A 149 18.68 -9.20 12.09
CA TYR A 149 17.60 -9.61 11.19
C TYR A 149 18.03 -10.90 10.48
N ASN A 150 17.11 -11.87 10.37
CA ASN A 150 17.33 -13.00 9.47
C ASN A 150 17.13 -12.58 8.00
N ALA A 151 17.55 -13.44 7.07
CA ALA A 151 17.54 -13.12 5.64
C ALA A 151 16.15 -12.79 5.10
N LEU A 152 15.09 -13.46 5.58
CA LEU A 152 13.71 -13.21 5.18
C LEU A 152 13.25 -11.83 5.69
N GLN A 153 13.52 -11.49 6.94
CA GLN A 153 13.23 -10.18 7.51
C GLN A 153 13.97 -9.07 6.77
N GLN A 154 15.26 -9.28 6.46
CA GLN A 154 16.06 -8.29 5.74
C GLN A 154 15.47 -8.00 4.36
N LEU A 155 15.13 -9.02 3.57
CA LEU A 155 14.49 -8.85 2.26
C LEU A 155 13.12 -8.19 2.35
N THR A 156 12.31 -8.61 3.34
CA THR A 156 10.97 -8.04 3.55
C THR A 156 11.07 -6.57 3.91
N TYR A 157 11.92 -6.19 4.87
CA TYR A 157 12.07 -4.79 5.28
C TYR A 157 12.67 -3.93 4.15
N ALA A 158 13.67 -4.44 3.43
CA ALA A 158 14.20 -3.74 2.26
C ALA A 158 13.12 -3.54 1.19
N GLY A 159 12.34 -4.57 0.88
CA GLY A 159 11.24 -4.53 -0.07
C GLY A 159 10.15 -3.52 0.33
N VAL A 160 9.74 -3.55 1.60
CA VAL A 160 8.72 -2.61 2.10
C VAL A 160 9.23 -1.17 2.07
N VAL A 161 10.40 -0.90 2.61
CA VAL A 161 10.91 0.47 2.79
C VAL A 161 11.36 1.09 1.47
N PHE A 162 12.07 0.34 0.62
CA PHE A 162 12.72 0.90 -0.57
C PHE A 162 11.96 0.65 -1.87
N ILE A 163 10.98 -0.25 -1.90
CA ILE A 163 10.20 -0.56 -3.10
C ILE A 163 8.72 -0.26 -2.89
N LEU A 164 8.04 -0.94 -1.96
CA LEU A 164 6.58 -0.85 -1.83
C LEU A 164 6.12 0.53 -1.33
N ALA A 165 6.81 1.13 -0.36
CA ALA A 165 6.43 2.45 0.14
C ALA A 165 6.60 3.55 -0.92
N PRO A 166 7.74 3.70 -1.64
CA PRO A 166 7.84 4.63 -2.76
C PRO A 166 6.81 4.37 -3.86
N LEU A 167 6.56 3.09 -4.20
CA LEU A 167 5.59 2.73 -5.24
C LEU A 167 4.16 3.09 -4.82
N ALA A 168 3.79 2.89 -3.55
CA ALA A 168 2.50 3.31 -3.01
C ALA A 168 2.32 4.83 -3.11
N ILE A 169 3.37 5.61 -2.79
CA ILE A 169 3.35 7.07 -2.90
C ILE A 169 3.18 7.50 -4.36
N ILE A 170 4.01 6.98 -5.26
CA ILE A 170 4.01 7.37 -6.68
C ILE A 170 2.67 7.02 -7.34
N THR A 171 2.15 5.81 -7.11
CA THR A 171 0.85 5.39 -7.65
C THR A 171 -0.30 6.18 -7.03
N GLY A 172 -0.25 6.46 -5.73
CA GLY A 172 -1.24 7.28 -5.02
C GLY A 172 -1.27 8.72 -5.54
N LEU A 173 -0.12 9.34 -5.79
CA LEU A 173 0.00 10.66 -6.40
C LEU A 173 -0.60 10.70 -7.81
N ALA A 174 -0.41 9.64 -8.60
CA ALA A 174 -1.01 9.52 -9.94
C ALA A 174 -2.55 9.46 -9.91
N LEU A 175 -3.13 9.09 -8.78
CA LEU A 175 -4.58 9.08 -8.59
C LEU A 175 -5.14 10.41 -8.08
N SER A 176 -4.28 11.35 -7.67
CA SER A 176 -4.68 12.69 -7.23
C SER A 176 -5.13 13.56 -8.40
N PRO A 177 -6.43 13.96 -8.48
CA PRO A 177 -6.90 14.82 -9.57
C PRO A 177 -6.16 16.16 -9.64
N ALA A 178 -5.86 16.77 -8.49
CA ALA A 178 -5.18 18.07 -8.42
C ALA A 178 -3.74 17.98 -8.96
N LEU A 179 -3.01 16.91 -8.64
CA LEU A 179 -1.64 16.74 -9.13
C LEU A 179 -1.63 16.45 -10.63
N VAL A 180 -2.50 15.57 -11.11
CA VAL A 180 -2.57 15.22 -12.53
C VAL A 180 -3.03 16.40 -13.39
N ALA A 181 -3.97 17.22 -12.89
CA ALA A 181 -4.38 18.46 -13.58
C ALA A 181 -3.22 19.46 -13.72
N LYS A 182 -2.38 19.59 -12.67
CA LYS A 182 -1.23 20.50 -12.68
C LYS A 182 -0.04 19.93 -13.46
N TYR A 183 0.17 18.62 -13.40
CA TYR A 183 1.31 17.92 -14.01
C TYR A 183 0.83 16.70 -14.83
N PRO A 184 0.19 16.90 -15.98
CA PRO A 184 -0.40 15.81 -16.77
C PRO A 184 0.65 14.80 -17.26
N GLY A 185 1.90 15.24 -17.44
CA GLY A 185 3.02 14.38 -17.80
C GLY A 185 3.33 13.27 -16.77
N PHE A 186 2.86 13.41 -15.52
CA PHE A 186 3.10 12.42 -14.48
C PHE A 186 2.45 11.06 -14.80
N LEU A 187 1.30 11.05 -15.48
CA LEU A 187 0.65 9.82 -15.92
C LEU A 187 1.44 9.04 -16.98
N LYS A 188 2.41 9.66 -17.66
CA LYS A 188 3.28 8.95 -18.62
C LYS A 188 4.05 7.81 -17.97
N LEU A 189 4.34 7.89 -16.66
CA LEU A 189 4.92 6.78 -15.87
C LEU A 189 4.06 5.50 -15.89
N PHE A 190 2.77 5.65 -16.17
CA PHE A 190 1.76 4.59 -16.22
C PHE A 190 1.20 4.40 -17.64
N GLY A 191 1.99 4.74 -18.67
CA GLY A 191 1.55 4.69 -20.06
C GLY A 191 0.43 5.69 -20.40
N GLY A 192 0.33 6.79 -19.65
CA GLY A 192 -0.73 7.80 -19.78
C GLY A 192 -2.08 7.38 -19.20
N ARG A 193 -2.17 6.22 -18.56
CA ARG A 193 -3.43 5.59 -18.16
C ARG A 193 -3.64 5.65 -16.64
N ARG A 194 -4.73 6.27 -16.22
CA ARG A 194 -5.09 6.38 -14.81
C ARG A 194 -5.49 5.03 -14.20
N GLN A 195 -6.13 4.16 -14.97
CA GLN A 195 -6.55 2.84 -14.50
C GLN A 195 -5.36 1.91 -14.23
N VAL A 196 -4.27 2.04 -15.00
CA VAL A 196 -3.01 1.34 -14.71
C VAL A 196 -2.45 1.77 -13.35
N ALA A 197 -2.37 3.08 -13.10
CA ALA A 197 -1.92 3.59 -11.80
C ALA A 197 -2.80 3.07 -10.65
N ARG A 198 -4.12 3.00 -10.85
CA ARG A 198 -5.09 2.50 -9.87
C ARG A 198 -4.90 1.00 -9.58
N SER A 199 -4.75 0.19 -10.61
CA SER A 199 -4.51 -1.25 -10.47
C SER A 199 -3.17 -1.53 -9.79
N LEU A 200 -2.12 -0.80 -10.16
CA LEU A 200 -0.82 -0.90 -9.50
C LEU A 200 -0.87 -0.43 -8.05
N HIS A 201 -1.60 0.65 -7.74
CA HIS A 201 -1.79 1.09 -6.36
C HIS A 201 -2.45 0.01 -5.51
N PHE A 202 -3.53 -0.59 -6.02
CA PHE A 202 -4.21 -1.69 -5.34
C PHE A 202 -3.28 -2.89 -5.09
N ILE A 203 -2.55 -3.34 -6.11
CA ILE A 203 -1.59 -4.45 -5.99
C ILE A 203 -0.50 -4.11 -4.96
N THR A 204 0.08 -2.91 -5.07
CA THR A 204 1.12 -2.44 -4.14
C THR A 204 0.63 -2.42 -2.70
N MET A 205 -0.58 -1.90 -2.47
CA MET A 205 -1.16 -1.83 -1.12
C MET A 205 -1.54 -3.21 -0.58
N THR A 206 -1.98 -4.13 -1.45
CA THR A 206 -2.21 -5.54 -1.06
C THR A 206 -0.91 -6.19 -0.60
N LEU A 207 0.17 -6.07 -1.38
CA LEU A 207 1.49 -6.60 -1.02
C LEU A 207 2.07 -5.94 0.24
N PHE A 208 1.80 -4.66 0.44
CA PHE A 208 2.25 -3.92 1.63
C PHE A 208 1.53 -4.39 2.91
N SER A 209 0.32 -4.92 2.78
CA SER A 209 -0.54 -5.32 3.91
C SER A 209 -0.40 -6.80 4.28
N LEU A 210 0.34 -7.59 3.48
CA LEU A 210 0.66 -9.00 3.74
C LEU A 210 1.90 -9.14 4.63
#